data_df36a4f3ed1f274862ed19ae0692d185
#
_entry.id   df36a4f3ed1f274862ed19ae0692d185
#
_cell.length_a   1.000
_cell.length_b   1.000
_cell.length_c   1.000
_cell.angle_alpha   90.00
_cell.angle_beta   90.00
_cell.angle_gamma   90.00
#
_symmetry.space_group_name_H-M   'P 1'
#
loop_
_entity.id
_entity.type
_entity.pdbx_description
1 polymer ?
#
loop_
_entity_poly.entity_id
_entity_poly.type
_entity_poly.pdbx_seq_one_letter_code
_entity_poly.pdbx_strand_id
1 'polypeptide(L)'
;MREFDYTKLKDRTWDSEILGYVAQIHEYKGKQQVLLKQRPLELERLVEISKIQSTEASNEIEGIRTTNTRLKQLYADKTAPRTRDEREIMGYRDVLNTIHENYEYIPLRSSYILQLHRDLYRYSEKGIGGSFKNTQNYIS
;
A
#
# COMPACT_ATOMS: atom_id res chain seq x y z
N MET A 1 -15.42 7.99 21.71
CA MET A 1 -14.34 7.53 20.82
C MET A 1 -13.17 7.08 21.68
N ARG A 2 -12.62 5.87 21.51
CA ARG A 2 -11.39 5.52 22.24
C ARG A 2 -10.25 6.33 21.64
N GLU A 3 -9.69 7.24 22.38
CA GLU A 3 -8.45 7.90 21.99
C GLU A 3 -7.30 6.90 22.12
N PHE A 4 -6.61 6.65 21.02
CA PHE A 4 -5.42 5.81 21.04
C PHE A 4 -4.22 6.68 21.40
N ASP A 5 -3.65 6.44 22.57
CA ASP A 5 -2.48 7.17 23.06
C ASP A 5 -1.18 6.53 22.55
N TYR A 6 -0.63 7.08 21.48
CA TYR A 6 0.63 6.63 20.88
C TYR A 6 1.86 6.91 21.77
N THR A 7 1.74 7.76 22.79
CA THR A 7 2.89 8.07 23.67
C THR A 7 3.33 6.87 24.48
N LYS A 8 2.37 5.97 24.81
CA LYS A 8 2.65 4.70 25.52
C LYS A 8 3.54 3.73 24.73
N LEU A 9 3.71 3.91 23.43
CA LEU A 9 4.60 3.07 22.62
C LEU A 9 6.08 3.37 22.90
N LYS A 10 6.40 4.58 23.38
CA LYS A 10 7.78 4.98 23.69
C LYS A 10 8.34 4.27 24.92
N ASP A 11 7.47 3.88 25.85
CA ASP A 11 7.86 3.24 27.13
C ASP A 11 7.85 1.71 27.03
N ARG A 12 7.64 1.16 25.84
CA ARG A 12 7.63 -0.29 25.62
C ARG A 12 9.05 -0.84 25.67
N THR A 13 9.30 -1.78 26.55
CA THR A 13 10.52 -2.60 26.52
C THR A 13 10.40 -3.61 25.38
N TRP A 14 11.44 -3.65 24.55
CA TRP A 14 11.55 -4.63 23.46
C TRP A 14 12.13 -5.93 24.04
N ASP A 15 11.45 -7.05 23.82
CA ASP A 15 11.97 -8.34 24.21
C ASP A 15 13.06 -8.85 23.24
N SER A 16 13.77 -9.91 23.65
CA SER A 16 14.85 -10.50 22.85
C SER A 16 14.37 -11.07 21.53
N GLU A 17 13.11 -11.52 21.43
CA GLU A 17 12.52 -12.05 20.22
C GLU A 17 12.34 -10.96 19.17
N ILE A 18 11.76 -9.82 19.56
CA ILE A 18 11.59 -8.66 18.68
C ILE A 18 12.96 -8.13 18.21
N LEU A 19 13.94 -8.05 19.10
CA LEU A 19 15.31 -7.65 18.73
C LEU A 19 15.91 -8.64 17.72
N GLY A 20 15.66 -9.93 17.87
CA GLY A 20 16.04 -10.97 16.92
C GLY A 20 15.44 -10.74 15.53
N TYR A 21 14.14 -10.45 15.45
CA TYR A 21 13.48 -10.13 14.17
C TYR A 21 14.03 -8.84 13.53
N VAL A 22 14.29 -7.81 14.32
CA VAL A 22 14.89 -6.56 13.82
C VAL A 22 16.28 -6.84 13.23
N ALA A 23 17.10 -7.64 13.90
CA ALA A 23 18.42 -8.02 13.40
C ALA A 23 18.33 -8.79 12.07
N GLN A 24 17.43 -9.78 11.97
CA GLN A 24 17.21 -10.53 10.74
C GLN A 24 16.70 -9.63 9.59
N ILE A 25 15.78 -8.72 9.86
CA ILE A 25 15.30 -7.76 8.86
C ILE A 25 16.46 -6.92 8.32
N HIS A 26 17.35 -6.42 9.20
CA HIS A 26 18.52 -5.65 8.79
C HIS A 26 19.53 -6.47 7.98
N GLU A 27 19.74 -7.73 8.34
CA GLU A 27 20.59 -8.65 7.57
C GLU A 27 20.05 -8.85 6.15
N TYR A 28 18.74 -9.15 6.01
CA TYR A 28 18.10 -9.29 4.70
C TYR A 28 18.10 -7.99 3.89
N LYS A 29 17.92 -6.85 4.54
CA LYS A 29 18.02 -5.54 3.90
C LYS A 29 19.43 -5.30 3.33
N GLY A 30 20.48 -5.70 4.05
CA GLY A 30 21.85 -5.66 3.55
C GLY A 30 22.06 -6.58 2.33
N LYS A 31 21.57 -7.82 2.39
CA LYS A 31 21.61 -8.77 1.24
C LYS A 31 20.87 -8.22 0.03
N GLN A 32 19.71 -7.61 0.23
CA GLN A 32 18.93 -6.98 -0.84
C GLN A 32 19.69 -5.86 -1.53
N GLN A 33 20.43 -5.02 -0.80
CA GLN A 33 21.25 -3.96 -1.39
C GLN A 33 22.33 -4.49 -2.33
N VAL A 34 22.92 -5.64 -2.01
CA VAL A 34 23.89 -6.30 -2.88
C VAL A 34 23.23 -6.82 -4.16
N LEU A 35 22.07 -7.49 -4.02
CA LEU A 35 21.31 -8.02 -5.14
C LEU A 35 20.81 -6.92 -6.09
N LEU A 36 20.38 -5.77 -5.56
CA LEU A 36 19.97 -4.60 -6.35
C LEU A 36 21.08 -4.11 -7.29
N LYS A 37 22.35 -4.20 -6.85
CA LYS A 37 23.50 -3.85 -7.68
C LYS A 37 23.85 -4.91 -8.71
N GLN A 38 23.65 -6.19 -8.39
CA GLN A 38 24.05 -7.33 -9.24
C GLN A 38 23.00 -7.68 -10.28
N ARG A 39 21.71 -7.55 -9.97
CA ARG A 39 20.59 -7.99 -10.80
C ARG A 39 19.43 -7.01 -10.84
N PRO A 40 19.68 -5.76 -11.26
CA PRO A 40 18.68 -4.71 -11.20
C PRO A 40 17.42 -5.03 -12.04
N LEU A 41 17.58 -5.55 -13.25
CA LEU A 41 16.45 -5.86 -14.15
C LEU A 41 15.56 -7.00 -13.64
N GLU A 42 16.15 -8.02 -13.02
CA GLU A 42 15.38 -9.14 -12.45
C GLU A 42 14.54 -8.66 -11.26
N LEU A 43 15.13 -7.81 -10.41
CA LEU A 43 14.44 -7.25 -9.25
C LEU A 43 13.35 -6.26 -9.65
N GLU A 44 13.58 -5.44 -10.66
CA GLU A 44 12.57 -4.55 -11.22
C GLU A 44 11.34 -5.32 -11.72
N ARG A 45 11.56 -6.42 -12.47
CA ARG A 45 10.47 -7.31 -12.90
C ARG A 45 9.73 -7.95 -11.73
N LEU A 46 10.44 -8.36 -10.68
CA LEU A 46 9.82 -8.92 -9.47
C LEU A 46 8.96 -7.89 -8.75
N VAL A 47 9.42 -6.64 -8.67
CA VAL A 47 8.64 -5.53 -8.09
C VAL A 47 7.35 -5.31 -8.88
N GLU A 48 7.41 -5.26 -10.21
CA GLU A 48 6.21 -5.11 -11.05
C GLU A 48 5.21 -6.26 -10.86
N ILE A 49 5.69 -7.51 -10.87
CA ILE A 49 4.86 -8.69 -10.63
C ILE A 49 4.21 -8.62 -9.24
N SER A 50 5.00 -8.27 -8.23
CA SER A 50 4.52 -8.16 -6.85
C SER A 50 3.46 -7.07 -6.69
N LYS A 51 3.62 -5.93 -7.37
CA LYS A 51 2.62 -4.85 -7.36
C LYS A 51 1.29 -5.32 -7.98
N ILE A 52 1.33 -6.04 -9.11
CA ILE A 52 0.14 -6.58 -9.77
C ILE A 52 -0.56 -7.60 -8.86
N GLN A 53 0.19 -8.56 -8.29
CA GLN A 53 -0.36 -9.57 -7.39
C GLN A 53 -0.93 -8.96 -6.10
N SER A 54 -0.24 -7.98 -5.52
CA SER A 54 -0.70 -7.27 -4.33
C SER A 54 -1.98 -6.50 -4.61
N THR A 55 -2.07 -5.86 -5.78
CA THR A 55 -3.28 -5.16 -6.22
C THR A 55 -4.45 -6.12 -6.39
N GLU A 56 -4.24 -7.26 -7.06
CA GLU A 56 -5.26 -8.28 -7.27
C GLU A 56 -5.76 -8.83 -5.93
N ALA A 57 -4.87 -9.34 -5.09
CA ALA A 57 -5.22 -9.98 -3.83
C ALA A 57 -5.91 -9.02 -2.85
N SER A 58 -5.40 -7.79 -2.71
CA SER A 58 -5.97 -6.81 -1.80
C SER A 58 -7.37 -6.37 -2.22
N ASN A 59 -7.60 -6.18 -3.52
CA ASN A 59 -8.93 -5.81 -4.03
C ASN A 59 -9.91 -7.00 -3.97
N GLU A 60 -9.44 -8.23 -4.18
CA GLU A 60 -10.27 -9.42 -4.07
C GLU A 60 -10.80 -9.64 -2.63
N ILE A 61 -10.00 -9.35 -1.60
CA ILE A 61 -10.43 -9.39 -0.20
C ILE A 61 -11.61 -8.45 0.06
N GLU A 62 -11.61 -7.29 -0.60
CA GLU A 62 -12.71 -6.29 -0.51
C GLU A 62 -13.87 -6.60 -1.47
N GLY A 63 -13.84 -7.73 -2.17
CA GLY A 63 -14.87 -8.12 -3.14
C GLY A 63 -14.79 -7.40 -4.49
N ILE A 64 -13.74 -6.64 -4.73
CA ILE A 64 -13.48 -5.89 -5.96
C ILE A 64 -12.79 -6.82 -6.95
N ARG A 65 -13.42 -7.07 -8.09
CA ARG A 65 -12.95 -8.07 -9.06
C ARG A 65 -12.88 -7.53 -10.48
N THR A 66 -11.87 -7.99 -11.20
CA THR A 66 -11.73 -7.83 -12.64
C THR A 66 -11.03 -9.06 -13.24
N THR A 67 -11.01 -9.18 -14.56
CA THR A 67 -10.26 -10.28 -15.20
C THR A 67 -8.76 -9.97 -15.19
N ASN A 68 -7.92 -11.02 -15.12
CA ASN A 68 -6.45 -10.89 -15.16
C ASN A 68 -5.97 -10.10 -16.40
N THR A 69 -6.64 -10.26 -17.54
CA THR A 69 -6.31 -9.49 -18.75
C THR A 69 -6.61 -8.01 -18.55
N ARG A 70 -7.77 -7.68 -17.98
CA ARG A 70 -8.15 -6.29 -17.68
C ARG A 70 -7.22 -5.66 -16.65
N LEU A 71 -6.90 -6.38 -15.58
CA LEU A 71 -5.98 -5.93 -14.55
C LEU A 71 -4.63 -5.53 -15.15
N LYS A 72 -4.05 -6.41 -15.98
CA LYS A 72 -2.77 -6.11 -16.66
C LYS A 72 -2.86 -4.90 -17.59
N GLN A 73 -3.98 -4.73 -18.29
CA GLN A 73 -4.19 -3.56 -19.16
C GLN A 73 -4.32 -2.26 -18.36
N LEU A 74 -5.06 -2.28 -17.26
CA LEU A 74 -5.20 -1.15 -16.33
C LEU A 74 -3.84 -0.79 -15.70
N TYR A 75 -3.08 -1.81 -15.31
CA TYR A 75 -1.78 -1.63 -14.69
C TYR A 75 -0.76 -1.00 -15.65
N ALA A 76 -0.80 -1.37 -16.92
CA ALA A 76 0.06 -0.83 -17.97
C ALA A 76 -0.44 0.48 -18.60
N ASP A 77 -1.47 1.14 -18.04
CA ASP A 77 -2.13 2.35 -18.57
C ASP A 77 -2.63 2.24 -20.03
N LYS A 78 -2.89 1.00 -20.47
CA LYS A 78 -3.33 0.75 -21.85
C LYS A 78 -4.84 0.93 -22.06
N THR A 79 -5.57 1.21 -20.97
CA THR A 79 -7.04 1.33 -21.03
C THR A 79 -7.57 2.17 -19.88
N ALA A 80 -8.70 2.84 -20.11
CA ALA A 80 -9.43 3.55 -19.07
C ALA A 80 -10.31 2.59 -18.25
N PRO A 81 -10.56 2.87 -16.96
CA PRO A 81 -11.47 2.08 -16.13
C PRO A 81 -12.92 2.25 -16.61
N ARG A 82 -13.67 1.14 -16.67
CA ARG A 82 -15.06 1.10 -17.13
C ARG A 82 -16.06 0.91 -16.00
N THR A 83 -15.68 0.18 -14.97
CA THR A 83 -16.53 -0.15 -13.83
C THR A 83 -16.07 0.58 -12.57
N ARG A 84 -16.90 0.55 -11.53
CA ARG A 84 -16.54 1.03 -10.21
C ARG A 84 -15.30 0.27 -9.69
N ASP A 85 -15.32 -1.05 -9.80
CA ASP A 85 -14.23 -1.92 -9.36
C ASP A 85 -12.90 -1.56 -10.05
N GLU A 86 -12.94 -1.34 -11.36
CA GLU A 86 -11.73 -0.93 -12.10
C GLU A 86 -11.22 0.44 -11.67
N ARG A 87 -12.10 1.38 -11.28
CA ARG A 87 -11.70 2.68 -10.72
C ARG A 87 -11.01 2.54 -9.35
N GLU A 88 -11.53 1.66 -8.50
CA GLU A 88 -10.92 1.37 -7.20
C GLU A 88 -9.55 0.70 -7.37
N ILE A 89 -9.43 -0.25 -8.30
CA ILE A 89 -8.14 -0.88 -8.68
C ILE A 89 -7.13 0.17 -9.17
N MET A 90 -7.55 1.13 -9.99
CA MET A 90 -6.68 2.20 -10.47
C MET A 90 -6.17 3.09 -9.33
N GLY A 91 -7.05 3.46 -8.41
CA GLY A 91 -6.66 4.23 -7.22
C GLY A 91 -5.65 3.47 -6.34
N TYR A 92 -5.90 2.18 -6.12
CA TYR A 92 -4.98 1.33 -5.37
C TYR A 92 -3.60 1.23 -6.04
N ARG A 93 -3.56 1.00 -7.37
CA ARG A 93 -2.34 0.96 -8.16
C ARG A 93 -1.53 2.26 -8.01
N ASP A 94 -2.18 3.40 -8.19
CA ASP A 94 -1.52 4.70 -8.16
C ASP A 94 -0.92 5.00 -6.77
N VAL A 95 -1.66 4.68 -5.71
CA VAL A 95 -1.16 4.83 -4.33
C VAL A 95 -0.01 3.87 -4.06
N LEU A 96 -0.11 2.62 -4.50
CA LEU A 96 0.95 1.63 -4.33
C LEU A 96 2.24 2.07 -5.05
N ASN A 97 2.12 2.59 -6.28
CA ASN A 97 3.26 3.15 -7.03
C ASN A 97 3.86 4.35 -6.30
N THR A 98 3.04 5.29 -5.84
CA THR A 98 3.49 6.46 -5.08
C THR A 98 4.29 6.04 -3.84
N ILE A 99 3.82 5.04 -3.10
CA ILE A 99 4.52 4.52 -1.92
C ILE A 99 5.85 3.87 -2.32
N HIS A 100 5.85 2.99 -3.33
CA HIS A 100 7.07 2.30 -3.77
C HIS A 100 8.15 3.24 -4.27
N GLU A 101 7.77 4.32 -4.94
CA GLU A 101 8.72 5.30 -5.51
C GLU A 101 9.21 6.33 -4.48
N ASN A 102 8.41 6.58 -3.42
CA ASN A 102 8.64 7.72 -2.54
C ASN A 102 8.64 7.37 -1.03
N TYR A 103 8.66 6.11 -0.66
CA TYR A 103 8.52 5.70 0.75
C TYR A 103 9.55 6.35 1.70
N GLU A 104 10.73 6.67 1.21
CA GLU A 104 11.78 7.34 2.01
C GLU A 104 11.41 8.79 2.36
N TYR A 105 10.55 9.42 1.56
CA TYR A 105 10.10 10.81 1.71
C TYR A 105 8.70 10.94 2.29
N ILE A 106 8.00 9.82 2.51
CA ILE A 106 6.65 9.80 3.08
C ILE A 106 6.72 9.45 4.58
N PRO A 107 6.81 10.44 5.48
CA PRO A 107 6.80 10.15 6.91
C PRO A 107 5.43 9.66 7.36
N LEU A 108 5.41 8.77 8.37
CA LEU A 108 4.18 8.27 8.95
C LEU A 108 3.48 9.35 9.78
N ARG A 109 2.69 10.20 9.11
CA ARG A 109 1.91 11.30 9.70
C ARG A 109 0.47 11.26 9.17
N SER A 110 -0.48 11.71 9.99
CA SER A 110 -1.89 11.76 9.63
C SER A 110 -2.16 12.48 8.29
N SER A 111 -1.46 13.58 8.02
CA SER A 111 -1.60 14.33 6.76
C SER A 111 -1.27 13.50 5.52
N TYR A 112 -0.18 12.71 5.56
CA TYR A 112 0.21 11.84 4.46
C TYR A 112 -0.74 10.66 4.30
N ILE A 113 -1.20 10.06 5.41
CA ILE A 113 -2.21 9.00 5.39
C ILE A 113 -3.50 9.51 4.73
N LEU A 114 -3.96 10.70 5.10
CA LEU A 114 -5.15 11.32 4.51
C LEU A 114 -4.95 11.66 3.03
N GLN A 115 -3.75 12.05 2.63
CA GLN A 115 -3.44 12.29 1.22
C GLN A 115 -3.47 10.97 0.43
N LEU A 116 -2.80 9.91 0.90
CA LEU A 116 -2.84 8.60 0.26
C LEU A 116 -4.29 8.06 0.18
N HIS A 117 -5.08 8.27 1.24
CA HIS A 117 -6.49 7.91 1.24
C HIS A 117 -7.31 8.73 0.23
N ARG A 118 -7.00 9.99 0.01
CA ARG A 118 -7.61 10.80 -1.04
C ARG A 118 -7.26 10.28 -2.42
N ASP A 119 -5.99 9.96 -2.63
CA ASP A 119 -5.48 9.46 -3.91
C ASP A 119 -6.05 8.07 -4.23
N LEU A 120 -6.26 7.22 -3.22
CA LEU A 120 -6.94 5.92 -3.35
C LEU A 120 -8.35 6.05 -3.96
N TYR A 121 -9.09 7.10 -3.58
CA TYR A 121 -10.45 7.36 -4.07
C TYR A 121 -10.50 8.39 -5.20
N ARG A 122 -9.36 8.71 -5.83
CA ARG A 122 -9.25 9.73 -6.88
C ARG A 122 -10.18 9.49 -8.06
N TYR A 123 -10.40 8.22 -8.42
CA TYR A 123 -11.27 7.82 -9.53
C TYR A 123 -12.72 7.56 -9.09
N SER A 124 -13.02 7.67 -7.81
CA SER A 124 -14.38 7.51 -7.29
C SER A 124 -15.23 8.76 -7.53
N GLU A 125 -16.46 8.56 -7.93
CA GLU A 125 -17.43 9.66 -8.15
C GLU A 125 -17.83 10.39 -6.86
N LYS A 126 -17.60 9.78 -5.69
CA LYS A 126 -18.14 10.27 -4.40
C LYS A 126 -17.20 11.21 -3.60
N GLY A 127 -15.97 11.42 -4.05
CA GLY A 127 -15.02 12.31 -3.36
C GLY A 127 -14.82 12.03 -1.86
N ILE A 128 -14.93 10.77 -1.44
CA ILE A 128 -14.95 10.33 -0.03
C ILE A 128 -13.56 10.24 0.63
N GLY A 129 -12.49 10.44 -0.15
CA GLY A 129 -11.11 10.30 0.34
C GLY A 129 -10.59 11.53 1.09
N GLY A 130 -9.61 11.33 1.97
CA GLY A 130 -8.80 12.40 2.56
C GLY A 130 -9.34 13.03 3.84
N SER A 131 -10.33 12.43 4.49
CA SER A 131 -10.85 12.89 5.78
C SER A 131 -11.03 11.75 6.77
N PHE A 132 -10.90 12.05 8.06
CA PHE A 132 -11.28 11.11 9.10
C PHE A 132 -12.79 10.97 9.18
N LYS A 133 -13.26 9.77 9.55
CA LYS A 133 -14.68 9.55 9.86
C LYS A 133 -15.09 10.37 11.09
N ASN A 134 -16.24 10.98 11.00
CA ASN A 134 -16.93 11.67 12.10
C ASN A 134 -18.08 10.85 12.70
N THR A 135 -18.35 9.66 12.15
CA THR A 135 -19.40 8.75 12.59
C THR A 135 -18.81 7.47 13.17
N GLN A 136 -19.53 6.87 14.14
CA GLN A 136 -19.13 5.60 14.74
C GLN A 136 -19.41 4.43 13.79
N ASN A 137 -18.48 3.48 13.72
CA ASN A 137 -18.71 2.23 12.99
C ASN A 137 -19.54 1.27 13.89
N TYR A 138 -20.58 0.71 13.32
CA TYR A 138 -21.30 -0.40 13.89
C TYR A 138 -20.91 -1.66 13.12
N ILE A 139 -20.48 -2.70 13.84
CA ILE A 139 -20.27 -4.03 13.28
C ILE A 139 -21.55 -4.79 13.58
N SER A 140 -22.33 -5.10 12.55
CA SER A 140 -23.52 -5.97 12.66
C SER A 140 -23.11 -7.41 12.51
#